data_7072faf82d049a5f4ee919be85a921f0
#
_entry.id   7072faf82d049a5f4ee919be85a921f0
#
_cell.length_a   1.000
_cell.length_b   1.000
_cell.length_c   1.000
_cell.angle_alpha   90.00
_cell.angle_beta   90.00
_cell.angle_gamma   90.00
#
_symmetry.space_group_name_H-M   'P 1'
#
loop_
_entity.id
_entity.type
_entity.pdbx_description
1 polymer ?
#
loop_
_entity_poly.entity_id
_entity_poly.type
_entity_poly.pdbx_seq_one_letter_code
_entity_poly.pdbx_strand_id
1 'polypeptide(L)'
;MADIEIHEHVVVDGATAALRHSLVHHNVDSLSRYIQKHDEYSNWEARVLFRQERDPKEMNATPFGTQAQRRRWLKRHLYRVPGSPVLLFLYRYIFRLGFLDGAPGLIYCSFQAVQMFHSKAKIYELQSQVKRRGD
;
A
#
# COMPACT_ATOMS: atom_id res chain seq x y z
N MET A 1 8.13 -18.36 -6.22
CA MET A 1 8.76 -17.24 -5.48
C MET A 1 7.60 -16.50 -4.84
N ALA A 2 7.43 -16.63 -3.52
CA ALA A 2 6.30 -16.01 -2.83
C ALA A 2 6.38 -14.49 -2.98
N ASP A 3 5.29 -13.87 -3.43
CA ASP A 3 5.17 -12.41 -3.49
C ASP A 3 5.08 -11.90 -2.04
N ILE A 4 6.20 -11.46 -1.50
CA ILE A 4 6.31 -10.90 -0.16
C ILE A 4 5.58 -9.56 -0.15
N GLU A 5 4.44 -9.47 0.49
CA GLU A 5 3.82 -8.17 0.80
C GLU A 5 4.74 -7.40 1.75
N ILE A 6 4.85 -6.08 1.58
CA ILE A 6 5.76 -5.20 2.39
C ILE A 6 5.53 -5.33 3.91
N HIS A 7 4.43 -5.93 4.33
CA HIS A 7 4.03 -6.13 5.73
C HIS A 7 3.68 -7.59 6.05
N GLU A 8 4.25 -8.56 5.34
CA GLU A 8 4.05 -9.96 5.70
C GLU A 8 4.81 -10.28 6.98
N HIS A 9 4.13 -11.00 7.86
CA HIS A 9 4.78 -11.61 9.01
C HIS A 9 5.73 -12.70 8.51
N VAL A 10 6.97 -12.64 8.95
CA VAL A 10 7.95 -13.69 8.66
C VAL A 10 7.45 -14.98 9.31
N VAL A 11 7.14 -15.97 8.49
CA VAL A 11 6.84 -17.31 8.98
C VAL A 11 8.17 -18.04 9.18
N VAL A 12 8.51 -18.29 10.44
CA VAL A 12 9.74 -19.00 10.79
C VAL A 12 9.40 -20.46 11.04
N ASP A 13 10.01 -21.34 10.28
CA ASP A 13 9.96 -22.77 10.50
C ASP A 13 11.09 -23.16 11.45
N GLY A 14 10.80 -23.14 12.76
CA GLY A 14 11.79 -23.41 13.79
C GLY A 14 11.53 -22.70 15.12
N ALA A 15 12.46 -22.81 16.07
CA ALA A 15 12.37 -22.16 17.37
C ALA A 15 12.50 -20.65 17.26
N THR A 16 11.57 -19.91 17.86
CA THR A 16 11.58 -18.46 17.94
C THR A 16 11.87 -17.99 19.36
N ALA A 17 12.58 -16.86 19.50
CA ALA A 17 12.84 -16.23 20.77
C ALA A 17 12.42 -14.76 20.76
N ALA A 18 11.94 -14.25 21.87
CA ALA A 18 11.62 -12.84 22.04
C ALA A 18 12.87 -12.07 22.50
N LEU A 19 13.12 -10.92 21.88
CA LEU A 19 14.17 -10.00 22.34
C LEU A 19 13.70 -9.27 23.60
N ARG A 20 14.59 -9.16 24.59
CA ARG A 20 14.28 -8.45 25.86
C ARG A 20 14.19 -6.93 25.69
N HIS A 21 14.81 -6.38 24.66
CA HIS A 21 14.84 -4.95 24.37
C HIS A 21 14.19 -4.67 23.02
N SER A 22 13.49 -3.56 22.92
CA SER A 22 12.91 -3.09 21.67
C SER A 22 13.99 -2.75 20.65
N LEU A 23 13.82 -3.19 19.42
CA LEU A 23 14.68 -2.82 18.32
C LEU A 23 14.31 -1.41 17.86
N VAL A 24 15.21 -0.45 18.06
CA VAL A 24 15.00 0.93 17.56
C VAL A 24 15.34 0.96 16.09
N HIS A 25 14.35 1.12 15.24
CA HIS A 25 14.52 1.15 13.80
C HIS A 25 14.41 2.58 13.28
N HIS A 26 15.54 3.23 13.01
CA HIS A 26 15.59 4.53 12.34
C HIS A 26 15.44 4.32 10.83
N ASN A 27 14.21 4.43 10.35
CA ASN A 27 13.88 4.07 8.96
C ASN A 27 13.87 5.27 8.00
N VAL A 28 13.85 6.49 8.53
CA VAL A 28 13.72 7.73 7.73
C VAL A 28 14.60 8.82 8.31
N ASP A 29 15.65 9.17 7.58
CA ASP A 29 16.59 10.23 7.98
C ASP A 29 16.19 11.60 7.38
N SER A 30 15.38 11.61 6.30
CA SER A 30 14.92 12.82 5.63
C SER A 30 13.65 12.59 4.83
N LEU A 31 12.91 13.69 4.55
CA LEU A 31 11.72 13.64 3.68
C LEU A 31 12.07 13.18 2.25
N SER A 32 13.21 13.57 1.73
CA SER A 32 13.67 13.14 0.40
C SER A 32 13.82 11.63 0.33
N ARG A 33 14.45 11.03 1.35
CA ARG A 33 14.60 9.56 1.43
C ARG A 33 13.26 8.86 1.64
N TYR A 34 12.35 9.47 2.41
CA TYR A 34 10.98 8.99 2.56
C TYR A 34 10.26 8.93 1.21
N ILE A 35 10.30 10.01 0.42
CA ILE A 35 9.66 10.11 -0.89
C ILE A 35 10.23 9.06 -1.85
N GLN A 36 11.55 8.95 -1.95
CA GLN A 36 12.22 7.97 -2.80
C GLN A 36 11.80 6.54 -2.45
N LYS A 37 11.80 6.18 -1.17
CA LYS A 37 11.37 4.87 -0.69
C LYS A 37 9.91 4.58 -1.02
N HIS A 38 9.03 5.59 -0.90
CA HIS A 38 7.62 5.45 -1.24
C HIS A 38 7.38 5.38 -2.75
N ASP A 39 8.25 5.95 -3.57
CA ASP A 39 8.22 5.72 -5.00
C ASP A 39 8.51 4.26 -5.35
N GLU A 40 9.54 3.67 -4.75
CA GLU A 40 9.85 2.24 -4.90
C GLU A 40 8.70 1.35 -4.43
N TYR A 41 8.09 1.66 -3.28
CA TYR A 41 6.91 0.94 -2.77
C TYR A 41 5.73 1.02 -3.72
N SER A 42 5.49 2.18 -4.34
CA SER A 42 4.41 2.33 -5.31
C SER A 42 4.65 1.54 -6.59
N ASN A 43 5.92 1.37 -7.02
CA ASN A 43 6.29 0.49 -8.15
C ASN A 43 5.96 -0.97 -7.85
N TRP A 44 6.34 -1.43 -6.66
CA TRP A 44 6.07 -2.79 -6.23
C TRP A 44 4.56 -3.04 -6.07
N GLU A 45 3.86 -2.15 -5.37
CA GLU A 45 2.43 -2.23 -5.14
C GLU A 45 1.63 -2.23 -6.44
N ALA A 46 2.00 -1.39 -7.40
CA ALA A 46 1.36 -1.34 -8.72
C ALA A 46 1.50 -2.68 -9.46
N ARG A 47 2.68 -3.31 -9.43
CA ARG A 47 2.91 -4.62 -10.05
C ARG A 47 2.07 -5.72 -9.40
N VAL A 48 2.00 -5.74 -8.07
CA VAL A 48 1.20 -6.73 -7.33
C VAL A 48 -0.28 -6.56 -7.67
N LEU A 49 -0.82 -5.35 -7.57
CA LEU A 49 -2.23 -5.08 -7.86
C LEU A 49 -2.59 -5.36 -9.32
N PHE A 50 -1.71 -5.01 -10.26
CA PHE A 50 -1.89 -5.30 -11.67
C PHE A 50 -1.93 -6.81 -11.95
N ARG A 51 -1.04 -7.59 -11.33
CA ARG A 51 -1.04 -9.06 -11.43
C ARG A 51 -2.31 -9.67 -10.86
N GLN A 52 -2.70 -9.24 -9.66
CA GLN A 52 -3.93 -9.66 -8.99
C GLN A 52 -5.21 -9.30 -9.78
N GLU A 53 -5.18 -8.25 -10.55
CA GLU A 53 -6.30 -7.88 -11.44
C GLU A 53 -6.45 -8.85 -12.61
N ARG A 54 -5.33 -9.38 -13.11
CA ARG A 54 -5.30 -10.34 -14.23
C ARG A 54 -5.58 -11.77 -13.78
N ASP A 55 -5.19 -12.15 -12.58
CA ASP A 55 -5.49 -13.47 -12.00
C ASP A 55 -6.18 -13.35 -10.64
N PRO A 56 -7.52 -13.23 -10.64
CA PRO A 56 -8.28 -13.11 -9.41
C PRO A 56 -8.24 -14.37 -8.52
N LYS A 57 -7.83 -15.52 -9.06
CA LYS A 57 -7.79 -16.80 -8.30
C LYS A 57 -6.63 -16.86 -7.32
N GLU A 58 -5.54 -16.12 -7.58
CA GLU A 58 -4.42 -16.02 -6.64
C GLU A 58 -4.77 -15.22 -5.37
N MET A 59 -5.90 -14.50 -5.37
CA MET A 59 -6.26 -13.62 -4.29
C MET A 59 -7.44 -14.16 -3.49
N ASN A 60 -7.17 -14.75 -2.32
CA ASN A 60 -8.18 -15.03 -1.29
C ASN A 60 -8.70 -13.72 -0.64
N ALA A 61 -9.37 -12.87 -1.43
CA ALA A 61 -9.94 -11.62 -0.97
C ALA A 61 -11.46 -11.72 -0.93
N THR A 62 -12.02 -11.82 0.27
CA THR A 62 -13.47 -11.86 0.48
C THR A 62 -13.89 -10.82 1.51
N PRO A 63 -15.09 -10.21 1.37
CA PRO A 63 -15.59 -9.26 2.35
C PRO A 63 -15.94 -9.90 3.70
N PHE A 64 -16.19 -11.22 3.71
CA PHE A 64 -16.60 -12.00 4.88
C PHE A 64 -15.49 -12.91 5.43
N GLY A 65 -14.27 -12.80 4.94
CA GLY A 65 -13.14 -13.61 5.35
C GLY A 65 -12.37 -13.08 6.57
N THR A 66 -11.12 -13.54 6.71
CA THR A 66 -10.19 -13.06 7.74
C THR A 66 -9.93 -11.55 7.60
N GLN A 67 -9.37 -10.94 8.66
CA GLN A 67 -9.04 -9.50 8.62
C GLN A 67 -8.12 -9.16 7.43
N ALA A 68 -7.16 -10.02 7.11
CA ALA A 68 -6.27 -9.85 5.97
C ALA A 68 -7.04 -9.89 4.64
N GLN A 69 -7.96 -10.85 4.47
CA GLN A 69 -8.79 -10.98 3.27
C GLN A 69 -9.70 -9.77 3.07
N ARG A 70 -10.33 -9.27 4.14
CA ARG A 70 -11.16 -8.05 4.10
C ARG A 70 -10.35 -6.81 3.72
N ARG A 71 -9.13 -6.66 4.26
CA ARG A 71 -8.23 -5.56 3.90
C ARG A 71 -7.82 -5.61 2.43
N ARG A 72 -7.50 -6.79 1.90
CA ARG A 72 -7.17 -7.00 0.48
C ARG A 72 -8.37 -6.66 -0.42
N TRP A 73 -9.56 -7.13 -0.05
CA TRP A 73 -10.79 -6.84 -0.77
C TRP A 73 -11.09 -5.33 -0.80
N LEU A 74 -11.04 -4.67 0.36
CA LEU A 74 -11.26 -3.22 0.48
C LEU A 74 -10.23 -2.44 -0.33
N LYS A 75 -8.96 -2.80 -0.23
CA LYS A 75 -7.88 -2.17 -0.99
C LYS A 75 -8.15 -2.26 -2.48
N ARG A 76 -8.47 -3.44 -3.00
CA ARG A 76 -8.77 -3.65 -4.43
C ARG A 76 -9.91 -2.74 -4.91
N HIS A 77 -11.00 -2.64 -4.16
CA HIS A 77 -12.13 -1.79 -4.54
C HIS A 77 -11.77 -0.32 -4.46
N LEU A 78 -11.07 0.09 -3.42
CA LEU A 78 -10.63 1.48 -3.25
C LEU A 78 -9.71 1.94 -4.39
N TYR A 79 -8.84 1.07 -4.90
CA TYR A 79 -7.98 1.38 -6.04
C TYR A 79 -8.76 1.56 -7.37
N ARG A 80 -9.95 0.98 -7.50
CA ARG A 80 -10.81 1.15 -8.68
C ARG A 80 -11.62 2.44 -8.66
N VAL A 81 -11.92 2.97 -7.47
CA VAL A 81 -12.72 4.19 -7.33
C VAL A 81 -11.93 5.40 -7.83
N PRO A 82 -12.45 6.19 -8.79
CA PRO A 82 -11.84 7.47 -9.15
C PRO A 82 -11.89 8.41 -7.93
N GLY A 83 -10.84 9.21 -7.74
CA GLY A 83 -10.76 10.13 -6.59
C GLY A 83 -10.46 9.49 -5.24
N SER A 84 -10.23 8.18 -5.16
CA SER A 84 -9.91 7.49 -3.91
C SER A 84 -8.70 8.08 -3.14
N PRO A 85 -7.66 8.66 -3.76
CA PRO A 85 -6.61 9.35 -3.00
C PRO A 85 -7.13 10.53 -2.19
N VAL A 86 -8.06 11.30 -2.77
CA VAL A 86 -8.69 12.44 -2.08
C VAL A 86 -9.58 11.94 -0.93
N LEU A 87 -10.37 10.89 -1.17
CA LEU A 87 -11.18 10.26 -0.13
C LEU A 87 -10.33 9.72 1.02
N LEU A 88 -9.18 9.12 0.71
CA LEU A 88 -8.24 8.64 1.72
C LEU A 88 -7.66 9.78 2.54
N PHE A 89 -7.29 10.90 1.89
CA PHE A 89 -6.83 12.11 2.57
C PHE A 89 -7.90 12.63 3.53
N LEU A 90 -9.12 12.85 3.06
CA LEU A 90 -10.23 13.35 3.87
C LEU A 90 -10.55 12.43 5.04
N TYR A 91 -10.57 11.11 4.79
CA TYR A 91 -10.78 10.11 5.84
C TYR A 91 -9.70 10.21 6.92
N ARG A 92 -8.41 10.25 6.55
CA ARG A 92 -7.31 10.30 7.52
C ARG A 92 -7.21 11.63 8.21
N TYR A 93 -7.37 12.74 7.47
CA TYR A 93 -7.20 14.08 8.01
C TYR A 93 -8.36 14.50 8.91
N ILE A 94 -9.61 14.19 8.50
CA ILE A 94 -10.82 14.59 9.24
C ILE A 94 -11.25 13.49 10.20
N PHE A 95 -11.62 12.30 9.69
CA PHE A 95 -12.21 11.24 10.53
C PHE A 95 -11.23 10.56 11.47
N ARG A 96 -9.95 10.48 11.09
CA ARG A 96 -8.87 9.99 11.96
C ARG A 96 -8.20 11.10 12.76
N LEU A 97 -8.75 12.31 12.71
CA LEU A 97 -8.28 13.48 13.46
C LEU A 97 -6.83 13.86 13.17
N GLY A 98 -6.33 13.58 11.97
CA GLY A 98 -4.96 13.93 11.58
C GLY A 98 -4.66 15.43 11.64
N PHE A 99 -5.70 16.30 11.61
CA PHE A 99 -5.55 17.73 11.77
C PHE A 99 -5.11 18.14 13.18
N LEU A 100 -5.32 17.29 14.19
CA LEU A 100 -4.87 17.56 15.57
C LEU A 100 -3.34 17.53 15.69
N ASP A 101 -2.66 16.80 14.81
CA ASP A 101 -1.19 16.75 14.76
C ASP A 101 -0.58 17.98 14.05
N GLY A 102 -1.40 18.95 13.62
CA GLY A 102 -0.95 20.16 12.93
C GLY A 102 -0.27 19.89 11.59
N ALA A 103 0.85 20.59 11.32
CA ALA A 103 1.58 20.45 10.06
C ALA A 103 2.14 19.05 9.80
N PRO A 104 2.71 18.31 10.77
CA PRO A 104 3.10 16.92 10.59
C PRO A 104 1.94 16.01 10.16
N GLY A 105 0.76 16.18 10.76
CA GLY A 105 -0.43 15.42 10.40
C GLY A 105 -0.91 15.68 8.98
N LEU A 106 -0.90 16.96 8.55
CA LEU A 106 -1.23 17.34 7.18
C LEU A 106 -0.25 16.69 6.18
N ILE A 107 1.05 16.79 6.44
CA ILE A 107 2.11 16.23 5.59
C ILE A 107 1.93 14.71 5.48
N TYR A 108 1.76 14.03 6.61
CA TYR A 108 1.58 12.57 6.63
C TYR A 108 0.35 12.13 5.85
N CYS A 109 -0.81 12.75 6.09
CA CYS A 109 -2.05 12.42 5.39
C CYS A 109 -1.95 12.68 3.88
N SER A 110 -1.25 13.76 3.49
CA SER A 110 -0.97 14.08 2.09
C SER A 110 -0.07 13.03 1.44
N PHE A 111 1.01 12.61 2.09
CA PHE A 111 1.88 11.57 1.56
C PHE A 111 1.17 10.23 1.38
N GLN A 112 0.26 9.86 2.27
CA GLN A 112 -0.53 8.63 2.11
C GLN A 112 -1.47 8.69 0.89
N ALA A 113 -2.07 9.85 0.63
CA ALA A 113 -2.91 10.06 -0.55
C ALA A 113 -2.07 10.07 -1.85
N VAL A 114 -0.90 10.73 -1.82
CA VAL A 114 0.06 10.76 -2.94
C VAL A 114 0.58 9.36 -3.25
N GLN A 115 0.90 8.56 -2.24
CA GLN A 115 1.32 7.16 -2.41
C GLN A 115 0.26 6.35 -3.17
N MET A 116 -1.01 6.46 -2.77
CA MET A 116 -2.11 5.80 -3.47
C MET A 116 -2.26 6.30 -4.91
N PHE A 117 -2.11 7.60 -5.13
CA PHE A 117 -2.16 8.18 -6.48
C PHE A 117 -1.03 7.64 -7.37
N HIS A 118 0.21 7.58 -6.87
CA HIS A 118 1.34 7.03 -7.61
C HIS A 118 1.10 5.57 -8.00
N SER A 119 0.64 4.74 -7.05
CA SER A 119 0.33 3.33 -7.34
C SER A 119 -0.75 3.21 -8.42
N LYS A 120 -1.82 4.02 -8.38
CA LYS A 120 -2.87 4.04 -9.43
C LYS A 120 -2.34 4.47 -10.78
N ALA A 121 -1.53 5.53 -10.83
CA ALA A 121 -0.93 6.02 -12.07
C ALA A 121 -0.03 4.95 -12.71
N LYS A 122 0.77 4.26 -11.91
CA LYS A 122 1.63 3.16 -12.37
C LYS A 122 0.85 1.92 -12.82
N ILE A 123 -0.28 1.60 -12.19
CA ILE A 123 -1.20 0.54 -12.67
C ILE A 123 -1.74 0.91 -14.07
N TYR A 124 -2.18 2.15 -14.25
CA TYR A 124 -2.66 2.63 -15.55
C TYR A 124 -1.58 2.56 -16.64
N GLU A 125 -0.34 2.92 -16.30
CA GLU A 125 0.81 2.78 -17.20
C GLU A 125 1.02 1.32 -17.62
N LEU A 126 1.04 0.38 -16.68
CA LEU A 126 1.18 -1.05 -16.96
C LEU A 126 0.06 -1.59 -17.84
N GLN A 127 -1.18 -1.19 -17.59
CA GLN A 127 -2.33 -1.56 -18.43
C GLN A 127 -2.18 -1.03 -19.86
N SER A 128 -1.74 0.22 -20.00
CA SER A 128 -1.51 0.86 -21.31
C SER A 128 -0.38 0.20 -22.11
N GLN A 129 0.69 -0.21 -21.43
CA GLN A 129 1.80 -0.93 -22.08
C GLN A 129 1.38 -2.30 -22.61
N VAL A 130 0.55 -3.03 -21.86
CA VAL A 130 0.03 -4.34 -22.31
C VAL A 130 -0.89 -4.17 -23.53
N LYS A 131 -1.76 -3.15 -23.51
CA LYS A 131 -2.65 -2.87 -24.65
C LYS A 131 -1.85 -2.57 -25.94
N ARG A 132 -0.79 -1.76 -25.85
CA ARG A 132 0.07 -1.42 -26.99
C ARG A 132 0.89 -2.61 -27.55
N ARG A 133 1.13 -3.64 -26.73
CA ARG A 133 1.87 -4.85 -27.17
C ARG A 133 0.97 -5.93 -27.74
N GLY A 134 -0.34 -5.83 -27.52
CA GLY A 134 -1.33 -6.78 -28.04
C GLY A 134 -1.98 -6.35 -29.36
N ASP A 135 -1.77 -5.09 -29.75
CA ASP A 135 -2.10 -4.55 -31.07
C ASP A 135 -0.88 -4.66 -32.00
#